data_330ac4f60beb3c76e6a206b831f4c5bc
#
_entry.id   330ac4f60beb3c76e6a206b831f4c5bc
#
_cell.length_a   1.000
_cell.length_b   1.000
_cell.length_c   1.000
_cell.angle_alpha   90.00
_cell.angle_beta   90.00
_cell.angle_gamma   90.00
#
_symmetry.space_group_name_H-M   'P 1'
#
loop_
_entity.id
_entity.type
_entity.pdbx_description
1 polymer ?
#
loop_
_entity_poly.entity_id
_entity_poly.type
_entity_poly.pdbx_seq_one_letter_code
_entity_poly.pdbx_strand_id
1 'polypeptide(L)'
;MTLDPKRHSSIITNGRDRAGARAMLKGIGFTDDDLARPIIGVANTWIETMPCNFHLRTLAARVKEGIRAAGGTPMEFNTIAISDGVTMGTEGMKASLVSREIIADSIELVGRGHMFDAVVALVGCDKTIPGAAMALIRLNVPGFALYGGSIAPGHFKGRDVTVLDVYEAIGANAAGKMSDADLRELENVACPGAGACGGQFTANTMAMALEFIGLSPMGTASVPATDPRKSEVGVRSGQLIMDLLRRGVTPRDILTRQAFENAIAGVAASGGSTNAVLHLLAMAREAGIPLTIDDFDEVSKRTPLLADLKPGGRYVAVDLDRAGGIPLLAQRLVAAGLIDGEQMTPSGRTIREEANMAVETPGQDVVHPVSDPLKPNGGLVILKGNLAPEGGVVKIAGHERPYHRGPARIFDREEDAMRAVTHGEIKAGDVVIIRYEGPRGGPGMREMLGVTGAIVGAGLGETVALLTDGRFSGATRGLMIGHVSPEAARGGPYLHCKRGTRSLSISKNAVSMLNFLMLRLPLASLTGQSRLRITRTAFLPSTVPWFRQRQRGLSPNRTLQQGKRTSRSHNREYAIEISYFPLAFLAAHELLEA
;
A
#
# COMPACT_ATOMS: atom_id res chain seq x y z
N MET A 1 -23.32 26.82 -16.17
CA MET A 1 -22.53 26.53 -17.37
C MET A 1 -22.19 25.06 -17.33
N THR A 2 -22.60 24.27 -18.32
CA THR A 2 -22.14 22.87 -18.47
C THR A 2 -20.66 22.90 -18.82
N LEU A 3 -19.84 22.26 -18.00
CA LEU A 3 -18.39 22.12 -18.24
C LEU A 3 -18.18 21.36 -19.56
N ASP A 4 -17.29 21.87 -20.42
CA ASP A 4 -16.86 21.12 -21.61
C ASP A 4 -16.09 19.87 -21.17
N PRO A 5 -16.59 18.67 -21.42
CA PRO A 5 -15.93 17.43 -21.01
C PRO A 5 -14.61 17.18 -21.77
N LYS A 6 -14.35 17.90 -22.87
CA LYS A 6 -13.14 17.77 -23.71
C LYS A 6 -12.12 18.92 -23.47
N ARG A 7 -12.13 19.57 -22.35
CA ARG A 7 -11.33 20.79 -22.11
C ARG A 7 -9.83 20.58 -22.13
N HIS A 8 -9.32 19.40 -21.76
CA HIS A 8 -7.86 19.10 -21.75
C HIS A 8 -7.41 18.53 -23.08
N SER A 9 -8.02 17.46 -23.55
CA SER A 9 -7.61 16.78 -24.77
C SER A 9 -7.85 17.62 -26.04
N SER A 10 -8.75 18.61 -26.00
CA SER A 10 -8.92 19.59 -27.08
C SER A 10 -7.61 20.31 -27.44
N ILE A 11 -6.72 20.50 -26.47
CA ILE A 11 -5.42 21.16 -26.66
C ILE A 11 -4.53 20.38 -27.65
N ILE A 12 -4.64 19.04 -27.68
CA ILE A 12 -3.83 18.20 -28.58
C ILE A 12 -4.58 17.75 -29.82
N THR A 13 -5.92 17.84 -29.85
CA THR A 13 -6.73 17.33 -30.98
C THR A 13 -7.35 18.40 -31.84
N ASN A 14 -7.60 19.62 -31.32
CA ASN A 14 -8.39 20.62 -32.03
C ASN A 14 -7.49 21.64 -32.79
N GLY A 15 -8.02 22.15 -33.89
CA GLY A 15 -7.38 23.20 -34.69
C GLY A 15 -6.38 22.66 -35.74
N ARG A 16 -6.05 23.54 -36.69
CA ARG A 16 -5.15 23.24 -37.83
C ARG A 16 -3.75 22.84 -37.34
N ASP A 17 -3.23 23.53 -36.34
CA ASP A 17 -1.86 23.35 -35.84
C ASP A 17 -1.64 22.00 -35.13
N ARG A 18 -2.75 21.26 -34.88
CA ARG A 18 -2.73 19.91 -34.31
C ARG A 18 -2.89 18.79 -35.34
N ALA A 19 -2.79 19.12 -36.63
CA ALA A 19 -2.88 18.10 -37.69
C ALA A 19 -1.78 17.02 -37.55
N GLY A 20 -0.57 17.38 -37.14
CA GLY A 20 0.50 16.41 -36.88
C GLY A 20 0.17 15.43 -35.73
N ALA A 21 -0.36 15.92 -34.62
CA ALA A 21 -0.79 15.08 -33.51
C ALA A 21 -1.93 14.12 -33.94
N ARG A 22 -2.94 14.64 -34.64
CA ARG A 22 -4.02 13.80 -35.17
C ARG A 22 -3.53 12.75 -36.17
N ALA A 23 -2.55 13.11 -37.04
CA ALA A 23 -1.97 12.15 -37.96
C ALA A 23 -1.33 10.96 -37.27
N MET A 24 -0.59 11.21 -36.17
CA MET A 24 0.01 10.13 -35.34
C MET A 24 -1.06 9.27 -34.69
N LEU A 25 -2.11 9.87 -34.13
CA LEU A 25 -3.21 9.14 -33.49
C LEU A 25 -4.01 8.32 -34.52
N LYS A 26 -4.26 8.87 -35.72
CA LYS A 26 -4.88 8.12 -36.82
C LYS A 26 -4.00 6.96 -37.29
N GLY A 27 -2.68 7.10 -37.25
CA GLY A 27 -1.72 6.04 -37.59
C GLY A 27 -1.81 4.80 -36.71
N ILE A 28 -2.36 4.94 -35.50
CA ILE A 28 -2.61 3.83 -34.55
C ILE A 28 -4.09 3.45 -34.45
N GLY A 29 -4.93 3.93 -35.40
CA GLY A 29 -6.30 3.48 -35.60
C GLY A 29 -7.42 4.36 -35.04
N PHE A 30 -7.12 5.54 -34.46
CA PHE A 30 -8.18 6.47 -34.04
C PHE A 30 -8.78 7.22 -35.22
N THR A 31 -10.10 7.32 -35.23
CA THR A 31 -10.88 8.04 -36.27
C THR A 31 -11.09 9.51 -35.89
N ASP A 32 -11.59 10.32 -36.82
CA ASP A 32 -11.99 11.69 -36.51
C ASP A 32 -13.09 11.75 -35.44
N ASP A 33 -14.03 10.80 -35.46
CA ASP A 33 -15.05 10.67 -34.45
C ASP A 33 -14.50 10.35 -33.07
N ASP A 34 -13.49 9.47 -32.98
CA ASP A 34 -12.79 9.19 -31.72
C ASP A 34 -12.09 10.44 -31.19
N LEU A 35 -11.43 11.18 -32.07
CA LEU A 35 -10.70 12.40 -31.70
C LEU A 35 -11.62 13.59 -31.40
N ALA A 36 -12.87 13.55 -31.80
CA ALA A 36 -13.89 14.54 -31.42
C ALA A 36 -14.41 14.34 -29.98
N ARG A 37 -14.28 13.14 -29.42
CA ARG A 37 -14.75 12.78 -28.08
C ARG A 37 -13.72 13.13 -27.00
N PRO A 38 -14.13 13.23 -25.71
CA PRO A 38 -13.19 13.31 -24.57
C PRO A 38 -12.25 12.10 -24.54
N ILE A 39 -10.98 12.33 -24.24
CA ILE A 39 -9.97 11.27 -24.16
C ILE A 39 -9.75 10.86 -22.72
N ILE A 40 -9.99 9.57 -22.44
CA ILE A 40 -9.94 8.98 -21.11
C ILE A 40 -8.68 8.11 -21.00
N GLY A 41 -7.78 8.47 -20.10
CA GLY A 41 -6.62 7.64 -19.78
C GLY A 41 -7.04 6.39 -18.99
N VAL A 42 -6.60 5.21 -19.45
CA VAL A 42 -6.73 3.95 -18.70
C VAL A 42 -5.33 3.55 -18.25
N ALA A 43 -4.95 3.94 -17.04
CA ALA A 43 -3.68 3.60 -16.43
C ALA A 43 -3.71 2.14 -15.97
N ASN A 44 -2.93 1.28 -16.59
CA ASN A 44 -2.96 -0.15 -16.31
C ASN A 44 -1.65 -0.58 -15.63
N THR A 45 -1.76 -1.17 -14.44
CA THR A 45 -0.62 -1.76 -13.73
C THR A 45 -0.43 -3.26 -14.06
N TRP A 46 -0.87 -3.68 -15.24
CA TRP A 46 -0.73 -5.04 -15.73
C TRP A 46 0.73 -5.46 -15.85
N ILE A 47 1.02 -6.69 -15.38
CA ILE A 47 2.31 -7.35 -15.51
C ILE A 47 2.10 -8.86 -15.38
N GLU A 48 2.94 -9.67 -16.04
CA GLU A 48 2.84 -11.14 -15.99
C GLU A 48 3.52 -11.78 -14.78
N THR A 49 4.29 -11.01 -14.02
CA THR A 49 5.15 -11.56 -12.94
C THR A 49 4.43 -11.86 -11.64
N MET A 50 3.11 -11.64 -11.54
CA MET A 50 2.34 -11.86 -10.31
C MET A 50 0.84 -12.08 -10.56
N PRO A 51 0.17 -12.91 -9.74
CA PRO A 51 -1.26 -13.16 -9.87
C PRO A 51 -2.13 -11.90 -9.66
N CYS A 52 -1.65 -10.95 -8.85
CA CYS A 52 -2.40 -9.74 -8.51
C CYS A 52 -2.76 -8.89 -9.73
N ASN A 53 -1.91 -8.85 -10.74
CA ASN A 53 -2.00 -7.89 -11.83
C ASN A 53 -2.10 -8.49 -13.24
N PHE A 54 -1.79 -9.78 -13.44
CA PHE A 54 -1.68 -10.32 -14.79
C PHE A 54 -3.02 -10.35 -15.55
N HIS A 55 -4.16 -10.36 -14.86
CA HIS A 55 -5.50 -10.34 -15.45
C HIS A 55 -6.00 -8.93 -15.78
N LEU A 56 -5.32 -7.87 -15.33
CA LEU A 56 -5.78 -6.49 -15.49
C LEU A 56 -5.90 -6.06 -16.96
N ARG A 57 -5.18 -6.71 -17.88
CA ARG A 57 -5.34 -6.50 -19.32
C ARG A 57 -6.78 -6.83 -19.78
N THR A 58 -7.34 -7.93 -19.29
CA THR A 58 -8.72 -8.32 -19.59
C THR A 58 -9.72 -7.32 -18.99
N LEU A 59 -9.50 -6.90 -17.74
CA LEU A 59 -10.34 -5.90 -17.08
C LEU A 59 -10.27 -4.55 -17.80
N ALA A 60 -9.09 -4.14 -18.30
CA ALA A 60 -8.92 -2.91 -19.10
C ALA A 60 -9.77 -2.92 -20.37
N ALA A 61 -9.86 -4.06 -21.05
CA ALA A 61 -10.72 -4.20 -22.23
C ALA A 61 -12.17 -3.91 -21.89
N ARG A 62 -12.67 -4.38 -20.75
CA ARG A 62 -14.06 -4.15 -20.28
C ARG A 62 -14.29 -2.68 -19.89
N VAL A 63 -13.34 -2.04 -19.21
CA VAL A 63 -13.41 -0.61 -18.89
C VAL A 63 -13.46 0.24 -20.18
N LYS A 64 -12.60 -0.08 -21.15
CA LYS A 64 -12.58 0.62 -22.44
C LYS A 64 -13.89 0.46 -23.21
N GLU A 65 -14.53 -0.70 -23.12
CA GLU A 65 -15.88 -0.91 -23.68
C GLU A 65 -16.91 0.04 -23.05
N GLY A 66 -16.93 0.14 -21.72
CA GLY A 66 -17.84 1.04 -21.00
C GLY A 66 -17.61 2.52 -21.35
N ILE A 67 -16.33 2.94 -21.47
CA ILE A 67 -15.97 4.31 -21.87
C ILE A 67 -16.51 4.63 -23.27
N ARG A 68 -16.29 3.72 -24.24
CA ARG A 68 -16.81 3.91 -25.63
C ARG A 68 -18.32 3.97 -25.66
N ALA A 69 -18.99 3.07 -24.94
CA ALA A 69 -20.46 3.03 -24.87
C ALA A 69 -21.03 4.33 -24.28
N ALA A 70 -20.31 5.01 -23.39
CA ALA A 70 -20.70 6.27 -22.78
C ALA A 70 -20.20 7.52 -23.55
N GLY A 71 -19.61 7.35 -24.75
CA GLY A 71 -19.22 8.44 -25.65
C GLY A 71 -17.83 9.03 -25.40
N GLY A 72 -16.93 8.30 -24.73
CA GLY A 72 -15.53 8.67 -24.56
C GLY A 72 -14.60 7.87 -25.47
N THR A 73 -13.36 8.35 -25.62
CA THR A 73 -12.27 7.64 -26.33
C THR A 73 -11.25 7.17 -25.31
N PRO A 74 -11.17 5.87 -25.01
CA PRO A 74 -10.19 5.34 -24.07
C PRO A 74 -8.82 5.22 -24.72
N MET A 75 -7.79 5.66 -24.00
CA MET A 75 -6.38 5.43 -24.34
C MET A 75 -5.68 4.73 -23.17
N GLU A 76 -5.35 3.44 -23.38
CA GLU A 76 -4.67 2.64 -22.37
C GLU A 76 -3.16 2.89 -22.42
N PHE A 77 -2.57 3.00 -21.24
CA PHE A 77 -1.12 3.03 -21.05
C PHE A 77 -0.73 2.20 -19.83
N ASN A 78 0.51 1.71 -19.81
CA ASN A 78 1.00 0.83 -18.75
C ASN A 78 1.95 1.56 -17.82
N THR A 79 1.95 1.17 -16.55
CA THR A 79 2.95 1.54 -15.55
C THR A 79 3.51 0.30 -14.88
N ILE A 80 4.59 0.46 -14.10
CA ILE A 80 5.26 -0.64 -13.43
C ILE A 80 4.42 -1.25 -12.31
N ALA A 81 4.78 -2.48 -11.93
CA ALA A 81 4.31 -3.12 -10.71
C ALA A 81 5.40 -4.05 -10.15
N ILE A 82 5.48 -4.18 -8.83
CA ILE A 82 6.38 -5.10 -8.14
C ILE A 82 5.54 -6.01 -7.24
N SER A 83 5.84 -7.31 -7.27
CA SER A 83 5.16 -8.29 -6.43
C SER A 83 5.82 -8.41 -5.07
N ASP A 84 5.15 -7.95 -4.02
CA ASP A 84 5.62 -8.14 -2.64
C ASP A 84 5.74 -9.63 -2.31
N GLY A 85 4.78 -10.46 -2.74
CA GLY A 85 4.82 -11.90 -2.49
C GLY A 85 5.99 -12.63 -3.16
N VAL A 86 6.29 -12.31 -4.43
CA VAL A 86 7.39 -12.98 -5.16
C VAL A 86 8.76 -12.51 -4.67
N THR A 87 8.88 -11.24 -4.27
CA THR A 87 10.17 -10.66 -3.84
C THR A 87 10.43 -10.79 -2.33
N MET A 88 9.47 -11.31 -1.56
CA MET A 88 9.55 -11.45 -0.11
C MET A 88 10.82 -12.18 0.34
N GLY A 89 11.50 -11.64 1.37
CA GLY A 89 12.74 -12.22 1.91
C GLY A 89 13.97 -12.07 1.00
N THR A 90 13.90 -11.27 -0.06
CA THR A 90 15.02 -11.02 -0.98
C THR A 90 15.38 -9.54 -1.05
N GLU A 91 16.55 -9.22 -1.64
CA GLU A 91 16.94 -7.83 -1.95
C GLU A 91 15.95 -7.15 -2.90
N GLY A 92 15.25 -7.91 -3.77
CA GLY A 92 14.20 -7.41 -4.66
C GLY A 92 13.05 -6.75 -3.92
N MET A 93 12.79 -7.13 -2.67
CA MET A 93 11.72 -6.54 -1.85
C MET A 93 11.96 -5.06 -1.54
N LYS A 94 13.20 -4.58 -1.58
CA LYS A 94 13.53 -3.15 -1.42
C LYS A 94 12.97 -2.28 -2.55
N ALA A 95 12.72 -2.86 -3.73
CA ALA A 95 12.07 -2.17 -4.85
C ALA A 95 10.57 -1.95 -4.64
N SER A 96 9.92 -2.74 -3.77
CA SER A 96 8.47 -2.72 -3.60
C SER A 96 7.94 -1.34 -3.17
N LEU A 97 8.38 -0.79 -2.03
CA LEU A 97 7.87 0.52 -1.58
C LEU A 97 8.28 1.66 -2.50
N VAL A 98 9.49 1.59 -3.08
CA VAL A 98 9.97 2.59 -4.05
C VAL A 98 9.08 2.62 -5.29
N SER A 99 8.56 1.47 -5.74
CA SER A 99 7.67 1.40 -6.89
C SER A 99 6.40 2.23 -6.73
N ARG A 100 5.89 2.47 -5.50
CA ARG A 100 4.75 3.35 -5.23
C ARG A 100 4.95 4.75 -5.79
N GLU A 101 6.13 5.33 -5.56
CA GLU A 101 6.48 6.67 -6.06
C GLU A 101 6.60 6.67 -7.59
N ILE A 102 7.28 5.66 -8.14
CA ILE A 102 7.45 5.55 -9.61
C ILE A 102 6.11 5.36 -10.32
N ILE A 103 5.20 4.58 -9.74
CA ILE A 103 3.83 4.41 -10.26
C ILE A 103 3.12 5.76 -10.26
N ALA A 104 3.17 6.50 -9.14
CA ALA A 104 2.57 7.81 -9.03
C ALA A 104 3.14 8.78 -10.07
N ASP A 105 4.47 8.86 -10.17
CA ASP A 105 5.18 9.74 -11.12
C ASP A 105 4.85 9.38 -12.57
N SER A 106 4.88 8.09 -12.94
CA SER A 106 4.64 7.64 -14.30
C SER A 106 3.20 7.91 -14.77
N ILE A 107 2.21 7.64 -13.93
CA ILE A 107 0.80 7.93 -14.24
C ILE A 107 0.59 9.45 -14.38
N GLU A 108 1.16 10.25 -13.48
CA GLU A 108 1.09 11.71 -13.54
C GLU A 108 1.72 12.23 -14.83
N LEU A 109 2.93 11.77 -15.18
CA LEU A 109 3.64 12.21 -16.39
C LEU A 109 2.85 11.89 -17.66
N VAL A 110 2.32 10.68 -17.78
CA VAL A 110 1.54 10.29 -18.95
C VAL A 110 0.21 11.05 -19.00
N GLY A 111 -0.47 11.19 -17.87
CA GLY A 111 -1.74 11.92 -17.78
C GLY A 111 -1.61 13.39 -18.17
N ARG A 112 -0.56 14.06 -17.70
CA ARG A 112 -0.26 15.46 -18.05
C ARG A 112 0.25 15.60 -19.49
N GLY A 113 1.14 14.69 -19.91
CA GLY A 113 1.76 14.74 -21.23
C GLY A 113 0.75 14.54 -22.37
N HIS A 114 -0.22 13.65 -22.17
CA HIS A 114 -1.27 13.35 -23.14
C HIS A 114 -2.58 14.11 -22.91
N MET A 115 -2.62 15.00 -21.93
CA MET A 115 -3.75 15.90 -21.67
C MET A 115 -5.09 15.15 -21.54
N PHE A 116 -5.12 14.04 -20.79
CA PHE A 116 -6.36 13.29 -20.59
C PHE A 116 -7.41 14.11 -19.85
N ASP A 117 -8.67 13.99 -20.28
CA ASP A 117 -9.80 14.66 -19.66
C ASP A 117 -10.23 13.99 -18.35
N ALA A 118 -10.02 12.68 -18.24
CA ALA A 118 -10.25 11.88 -17.05
C ALA A 118 -9.33 10.66 -17.04
N VAL A 119 -9.18 10.00 -15.87
CA VAL A 119 -8.31 8.82 -15.72
C VAL A 119 -8.98 7.75 -14.87
N VAL A 120 -8.99 6.50 -15.38
CA VAL A 120 -9.26 5.29 -14.57
C VAL A 120 -7.95 4.55 -14.37
N ALA A 121 -7.58 4.27 -13.12
CA ALA A 121 -6.38 3.51 -12.81
C ALA A 121 -6.75 2.07 -12.38
N LEU A 122 -6.28 1.07 -13.14
CA LEU A 122 -6.47 -0.34 -12.83
C LEU A 122 -5.34 -0.83 -11.94
N VAL A 123 -5.69 -1.33 -10.77
CA VAL A 123 -4.74 -1.64 -9.69
C VAL A 123 -4.99 -3.04 -9.11
N GLY A 124 -3.93 -3.69 -8.59
CA GLY A 124 -4.07 -5.04 -8.06
C GLY A 124 -3.24 -5.30 -6.79
N CYS A 125 -2.01 -4.82 -6.71
CA CYS A 125 -1.07 -5.16 -5.64
C CYS A 125 -0.85 -4.00 -4.67
N ASP A 126 -0.20 -4.28 -3.57
CA ASP A 126 0.07 -3.43 -2.40
C ASP A 126 0.46 -1.99 -2.75
N LYS A 127 1.38 -1.82 -3.70
CA LYS A 127 1.95 -0.49 -4.01
C LYS A 127 1.29 0.16 -5.22
N THR A 128 0.64 -0.64 -6.09
CA THR A 128 -0.08 -0.10 -7.25
C THR A 128 -1.30 0.69 -6.82
N ILE A 129 -1.98 0.27 -5.73
CA ILE A 129 -3.18 0.93 -5.21
C ILE A 129 -2.85 2.34 -4.67
N PRO A 130 -1.97 2.50 -3.68
CA PRO A 130 -1.64 3.84 -3.17
C PRO A 130 -0.86 4.68 -4.20
N GLY A 131 -0.03 4.08 -5.05
CA GLY A 131 0.68 4.82 -6.10
C GLY A 131 -0.27 5.45 -7.11
N ALA A 132 -1.26 4.69 -7.58
CA ALA A 132 -2.30 5.21 -8.47
C ALA A 132 -3.17 6.29 -7.79
N ALA A 133 -3.55 6.08 -6.52
CA ALA A 133 -4.28 7.09 -5.76
C ALA A 133 -3.49 8.41 -5.64
N MET A 134 -2.19 8.36 -5.32
CA MET A 134 -1.31 9.54 -5.30
C MET A 134 -1.27 10.23 -6.66
N ALA A 135 -1.16 9.48 -7.76
CA ALA A 135 -1.19 10.04 -9.12
C ALA A 135 -2.51 10.77 -9.42
N LEU A 136 -3.65 10.15 -9.09
CA LEU A 136 -4.98 10.75 -9.27
C LEU A 136 -5.12 12.07 -8.49
N ILE A 137 -4.62 12.11 -7.24
CA ILE A 137 -4.61 13.30 -6.39
C ILE A 137 -3.74 14.42 -7.02
N ARG A 138 -2.56 14.07 -7.56
CA ARG A 138 -1.65 15.02 -8.22
C ARG A 138 -2.19 15.54 -9.53
N LEU A 139 -2.77 14.66 -10.37
CA LEU A 139 -3.39 15.04 -11.64
C LEU A 139 -4.58 15.95 -11.43
N ASN A 140 -5.40 15.62 -10.48
CA ASN A 140 -6.64 16.32 -10.13
C ASN A 140 -7.57 16.56 -11.34
N VAL A 141 -7.64 15.58 -12.23
CA VAL A 141 -8.71 15.44 -13.23
C VAL A 141 -9.75 14.44 -12.72
N PRO A 142 -10.99 14.43 -13.23
CA PRO A 142 -11.96 13.40 -12.87
C PRO A 142 -11.33 12.01 -12.97
N GLY A 143 -11.40 11.23 -11.90
CA GLY A 143 -10.68 9.95 -11.88
C GLY A 143 -10.88 9.14 -10.60
N PHE A 144 -10.71 7.84 -10.72
CA PHE A 144 -10.74 6.89 -9.61
C PHE A 144 -9.89 5.65 -9.91
N ALA A 145 -9.57 4.90 -8.86
CA ALA A 145 -8.91 3.60 -8.98
C ALA A 145 -9.95 2.47 -9.02
N LEU A 146 -9.72 1.49 -9.89
CA LEU A 146 -10.50 0.25 -9.97
C LEU A 146 -9.63 -0.93 -9.58
N TYR A 147 -9.98 -1.59 -8.50
CA TYR A 147 -9.27 -2.77 -8.01
C TYR A 147 -9.60 -4.01 -8.83
N GLY A 148 -8.56 -4.79 -9.19
CA GLY A 148 -8.72 -6.03 -9.96
C GLY A 148 -9.45 -7.16 -9.23
N GLY A 149 -9.51 -7.11 -7.90
CA GLY A 149 -10.19 -8.10 -7.06
C GLY A 149 -9.24 -9.04 -6.34
N SER A 150 -9.74 -9.69 -5.30
CA SER A 150 -9.03 -10.71 -4.52
C SER A 150 -8.88 -12.02 -5.29
N ILE A 151 -7.84 -12.80 -4.96
CA ILE A 151 -7.68 -14.17 -5.43
C ILE A 151 -8.65 -15.10 -4.67
N ALA A 152 -9.12 -16.14 -5.34
CA ALA A 152 -9.82 -17.23 -4.66
C ALA A 152 -8.89 -17.96 -3.69
N PRO A 153 -9.39 -18.53 -2.58
CA PRO A 153 -8.59 -19.39 -1.73
C PRO A 153 -8.23 -20.68 -2.46
N GLY A 154 -7.07 -21.24 -2.14
CA GLY A 154 -6.78 -22.63 -2.43
C GLY A 154 -7.47 -23.55 -1.42
N HIS A 155 -7.41 -24.85 -1.68
CA HIS A 155 -7.99 -25.85 -0.78
C HIS A 155 -6.94 -26.90 -0.42
N PHE A 156 -6.67 -27.06 0.87
CA PHE A 156 -5.66 -28.00 1.36
C PHE A 156 -6.17 -28.71 2.63
N LYS A 157 -6.18 -30.04 2.59
CA LYS A 157 -6.61 -30.89 3.73
C LYS A 157 -7.93 -30.46 4.37
N GLY A 158 -8.95 -30.15 3.54
CA GLY A 158 -10.30 -29.82 3.99
C GLY A 158 -10.49 -28.37 4.48
N ARG A 159 -9.53 -27.46 4.27
CA ARG A 159 -9.65 -26.05 4.65
C ARG A 159 -9.19 -25.11 3.55
N ASP A 160 -9.71 -23.89 3.56
CA ASP A 160 -9.29 -22.82 2.70
C ASP A 160 -7.92 -22.29 3.13
N VAL A 161 -7.03 -22.15 2.13
CA VAL A 161 -5.65 -21.69 2.32
C VAL A 161 -5.35 -20.51 1.40
N THR A 162 -4.34 -19.73 1.79
CA THR A 162 -3.83 -18.58 1.05
C THR A 162 -2.30 -18.64 1.03
N VAL A 163 -1.65 -17.70 0.34
CA VAL A 163 -0.18 -17.57 0.36
C VAL A 163 0.39 -17.43 1.78
N LEU A 164 -0.38 -16.90 2.74
CA LEU A 164 0.04 -16.82 4.15
C LEU A 164 0.32 -18.22 4.72
N ASP A 165 -0.56 -19.18 4.42
CA ASP A 165 -0.41 -20.56 4.89
C ASP A 165 0.89 -21.19 4.39
N VAL A 166 1.37 -20.81 3.18
CA VAL A 166 2.67 -21.27 2.65
C VAL A 166 3.84 -20.67 3.44
N TYR A 167 3.80 -19.35 3.74
CA TYR A 167 4.85 -18.71 4.54
C TYR A 167 4.94 -19.28 5.95
N GLU A 168 3.82 -19.59 6.57
CA GLU A 168 3.79 -20.27 7.87
C GLU A 168 4.28 -21.73 7.76
N ALA A 169 3.94 -22.42 6.67
CA ALA A 169 4.38 -23.78 6.42
C ALA A 169 5.91 -23.92 6.31
N ILE A 170 6.62 -22.90 5.82
CA ILE A 170 8.10 -22.88 5.81
C ILE A 170 8.65 -23.06 7.22
N GLY A 171 8.11 -22.32 8.18
CA GLY A 171 8.52 -22.44 9.58
C GLY A 171 8.11 -23.76 10.23
N ALA A 172 6.92 -24.27 9.90
CA ALA A 172 6.45 -25.57 10.37
C ALA A 172 7.29 -26.73 9.83
N ASN A 173 7.67 -26.67 8.56
CA ASN A 173 8.56 -27.65 7.92
C ASN A 173 9.95 -27.61 8.57
N ALA A 174 10.56 -26.42 8.71
CA ALA A 174 11.86 -26.26 9.39
C ALA A 174 11.86 -26.76 10.84
N ALA A 175 10.71 -26.69 11.53
CA ALA A 175 10.51 -27.20 12.89
C ALA A 175 10.15 -28.72 12.93
N GLY A 176 10.10 -29.42 11.79
CA GLY A 176 9.74 -30.82 11.69
C GLY A 176 8.25 -31.12 11.94
N LYS A 177 7.38 -30.10 11.87
CA LYS A 177 5.94 -30.22 12.09
C LYS A 177 5.15 -30.45 10.80
N MET A 178 5.76 -30.29 9.65
CA MET A 178 5.18 -30.49 8.32
C MET A 178 6.18 -31.22 7.44
N SER A 179 5.69 -32.19 6.64
CA SER A 179 6.53 -32.90 5.68
C SER A 179 6.84 -32.04 4.44
N ASP A 180 7.93 -32.36 3.71
CA ASP A 180 8.25 -31.72 2.44
C ASP A 180 7.17 -31.98 1.37
N ALA A 181 6.52 -33.14 1.44
CA ALA A 181 5.42 -33.49 0.54
C ALA A 181 4.20 -32.59 0.78
N ASP A 182 3.82 -32.39 2.04
CA ASP A 182 2.71 -31.50 2.42
C ASP A 182 3.00 -30.05 2.05
N LEU A 183 4.24 -29.58 2.26
CA LEU A 183 4.64 -28.22 1.89
C LEU A 183 4.51 -28.03 0.37
N ARG A 184 4.97 -29.01 -0.42
CA ARG A 184 4.87 -28.96 -1.89
C ARG A 184 3.42 -29.01 -2.37
N GLU A 185 2.56 -29.83 -1.75
CA GLU A 185 1.13 -29.88 -2.07
C GLU A 185 0.46 -28.53 -1.78
N LEU A 186 0.75 -27.93 -0.60
CA LEU A 186 0.23 -26.61 -0.22
C LEU A 186 0.68 -25.52 -1.20
N GLU A 187 1.96 -25.52 -1.59
CA GLU A 187 2.52 -24.60 -2.60
C GLU A 187 1.73 -24.64 -3.92
N ASN A 188 1.36 -25.85 -4.38
CA ASN A 188 0.66 -26.03 -5.65
C ASN A 188 -0.78 -25.50 -5.62
N VAL A 189 -1.43 -25.44 -4.46
CA VAL A 189 -2.86 -25.10 -4.36
C VAL A 189 -3.14 -23.71 -3.78
N ALA A 190 -2.20 -23.10 -3.07
CA ALA A 190 -2.46 -21.90 -2.27
C ALA A 190 -2.80 -20.64 -3.08
N CYS A 191 -2.41 -20.57 -4.36
CA CYS A 191 -2.65 -19.43 -5.24
C CYS A 191 -3.30 -19.89 -6.56
N PRO A 192 -4.62 -20.17 -6.59
CA PRO A 192 -5.29 -20.79 -7.73
C PRO A 192 -5.70 -19.79 -8.82
N GLY A 193 -4.77 -19.00 -9.36
CA GLY A 193 -5.02 -18.13 -10.51
C GLY A 193 -4.94 -16.63 -10.23
N ALA A 194 -5.84 -15.86 -10.85
CA ALA A 194 -5.83 -14.41 -10.83
C ALA A 194 -6.37 -13.81 -9.54
N GLY A 195 -5.84 -12.65 -9.19
CA GLY A 195 -6.31 -11.83 -8.08
C GLY A 195 -5.20 -11.50 -7.09
N ALA A 196 -5.48 -10.49 -6.27
CA ALA A 196 -4.56 -10.07 -5.22
C ALA A 196 -4.74 -10.94 -3.96
N CYS A 197 -4.39 -10.44 -2.79
CA CYS A 197 -4.38 -11.19 -1.54
C CYS A 197 -5.69 -11.95 -1.24
N GLY A 198 -5.58 -13.19 -0.72
CA GLY A 198 -6.73 -13.99 -0.30
C GLY A 198 -7.31 -13.65 1.08
N GLY A 199 -6.70 -12.73 1.84
CA GLY A 199 -7.19 -12.25 3.14
C GLY A 199 -7.16 -10.71 3.22
N GLN A 200 -7.45 -10.15 4.39
CA GLN A 200 -7.40 -8.69 4.65
C GLN A 200 -5.93 -8.22 4.80
N PHE A 201 -5.13 -8.57 3.79
CA PHE A 201 -3.75 -8.16 3.66
C PHE A 201 -3.69 -6.77 3.02
N THR A 202 -2.49 -6.27 2.66
CA THR A 202 -2.34 -4.86 2.28
C THR A 202 -3.15 -4.47 1.04
N ALA A 203 -3.22 -5.31 0.00
CA ALA A 203 -3.97 -4.99 -1.21
C ALA A 203 -5.47 -4.82 -0.94
N ASN A 204 -6.11 -5.79 -0.26
CA ASN A 204 -7.54 -5.70 0.08
C ASN A 204 -7.80 -4.57 1.09
N THR A 205 -6.90 -4.35 2.05
CA THR A 205 -6.98 -3.21 2.99
C THR A 205 -6.99 -1.89 2.24
N MET A 206 -6.06 -1.68 1.31
CA MET A 206 -5.98 -0.41 0.59
C MET A 206 -7.10 -0.24 -0.43
N ALA A 207 -7.55 -1.33 -1.07
CA ALA A 207 -8.72 -1.28 -1.95
C ALA A 207 -9.99 -0.86 -1.18
N MET A 208 -10.22 -1.45 -0.01
CA MET A 208 -11.28 -1.04 0.92
C MET A 208 -11.11 0.42 1.36
N ALA A 209 -9.91 0.83 1.76
CA ALA A 209 -9.64 2.20 2.18
C ALA A 209 -9.96 3.22 1.07
N LEU A 210 -9.69 2.88 -0.21
CA LEU A 210 -10.05 3.75 -1.34
C LEU A 210 -11.56 3.88 -1.55
N GLU A 211 -12.36 2.86 -1.23
CA GLU A 211 -13.82 2.96 -1.25
C GLU A 211 -14.32 3.89 -0.13
N PHE A 212 -13.79 3.76 1.09
CA PHE A 212 -14.15 4.63 2.22
C PHE A 212 -13.69 6.08 2.05
N ILE A 213 -12.60 6.32 1.31
CA ILE A 213 -12.10 7.68 1.04
C ILE A 213 -12.77 8.34 -0.18
N GLY A 214 -13.52 7.55 -0.96
CA GLY A 214 -14.19 8.04 -2.17
C GLY A 214 -13.29 8.10 -3.42
N LEU A 215 -12.19 7.37 -3.46
CA LEU A 215 -11.32 7.24 -4.66
C LEU A 215 -11.50 5.91 -5.41
N SER A 216 -12.44 5.09 -5.01
CA SER A 216 -12.89 3.88 -5.71
C SER A 216 -14.41 3.75 -5.58
N PRO A 217 -15.12 3.27 -6.59
CA PRO A 217 -16.57 3.07 -6.50
C PRO A 217 -16.90 1.99 -5.45
N MET A 218 -17.82 2.29 -4.54
CA MET A 218 -18.21 1.43 -3.42
C MET A 218 -18.69 0.05 -3.91
N GLY A 219 -18.21 -1.02 -3.26
CA GLY A 219 -18.57 -2.42 -3.54
C GLY A 219 -17.81 -3.07 -4.70
N THR A 220 -17.05 -2.31 -5.48
CA THR A 220 -16.30 -2.86 -6.62
C THR A 220 -15.07 -3.68 -6.18
N ALA A 221 -14.46 -3.33 -5.06
CA ALA A 221 -13.27 -4.01 -4.54
C ALA A 221 -13.61 -5.36 -3.89
N SER A 222 -14.83 -5.57 -3.41
CA SER A 222 -15.27 -6.85 -2.84
C SER A 222 -15.33 -7.97 -3.87
N VAL A 223 -15.72 -7.64 -5.11
CA VAL A 223 -15.90 -8.64 -6.17
C VAL A 223 -14.57 -9.31 -6.52
N PRO A 224 -14.45 -10.65 -6.38
CA PRO A 224 -13.21 -11.37 -6.66
C PRO A 224 -12.76 -11.26 -8.12
N ALA A 225 -11.46 -11.43 -8.36
CA ALA A 225 -10.84 -11.25 -9.68
C ALA A 225 -11.39 -12.19 -10.76
N THR A 226 -11.70 -13.42 -10.38
CA THR A 226 -12.21 -14.47 -11.30
C THR A 226 -13.72 -14.59 -11.32
N ASP A 227 -14.43 -13.77 -10.54
CA ASP A 227 -15.89 -13.76 -10.55
C ASP A 227 -16.42 -13.16 -11.88
N PRO A 228 -17.41 -13.77 -12.55
CA PRO A 228 -18.00 -13.22 -13.79
C PRO A 228 -18.50 -11.78 -13.65
N ARG A 229 -18.99 -11.40 -12.45
CA ARG A 229 -19.44 -10.02 -12.15
C ARG A 229 -18.32 -8.99 -12.33
N LYS A 230 -17.04 -9.39 -12.23
CA LYS A 230 -15.90 -8.47 -12.39
C LYS A 230 -15.85 -7.85 -13.80
N SER A 231 -16.25 -8.59 -14.82
CA SER A 231 -16.38 -8.06 -16.19
C SER A 231 -17.42 -6.95 -16.28
N GLU A 232 -18.58 -7.12 -15.63
CA GLU A 232 -19.63 -6.10 -15.57
C GLU A 232 -19.18 -4.88 -14.76
N VAL A 233 -18.49 -5.08 -13.63
CA VAL A 233 -17.86 -4.00 -12.86
C VAL A 233 -16.94 -3.17 -13.76
N GLY A 234 -16.14 -3.80 -14.62
CA GLY A 234 -15.29 -3.10 -15.59
C GLY A 234 -16.09 -2.19 -16.53
N VAL A 235 -17.15 -2.71 -17.15
CA VAL A 235 -18.01 -1.93 -18.07
C VAL A 235 -18.67 -0.76 -17.35
N ARG A 236 -19.28 -1.02 -16.19
CA ARG A 236 -19.92 0.02 -15.36
C ARG A 236 -18.92 1.10 -14.92
N SER A 237 -17.71 0.72 -14.57
CA SER A 237 -16.65 1.68 -14.22
C SER A 237 -16.25 2.55 -15.41
N GLY A 238 -16.22 1.98 -16.63
CA GLY A 238 -16.03 2.76 -17.86
C GLY A 238 -17.16 3.77 -18.13
N GLN A 239 -18.38 3.43 -17.81
CA GLN A 239 -19.52 4.36 -17.89
C GLN A 239 -19.45 5.44 -16.81
N LEU A 240 -19.12 5.03 -15.58
CA LEU A 240 -19.03 5.92 -14.42
C LEU A 240 -17.99 7.02 -14.58
N ILE A 241 -16.82 6.74 -15.16
CA ILE A 241 -15.81 7.78 -15.38
C ILE A 241 -16.32 8.87 -16.32
N MET A 242 -17.15 8.52 -17.31
CA MET A 242 -17.76 9.49 -18.19
C MET A 242 -18.81 10.35 -17.46
N ASP A 243 -19.55 9.78 -16.52
CA ASP A 243 -20.49 10.54 -15.69
C ASP A 243 -19.75 11.45 -14.71
N LEU A 244 -18.67 10.97 -14.11
CA LEU A 244 -17.80 11.77 -13.23
C LEU A 244 -17.22 12.97 -14.00
N LEU A 245 -16.75 12.73 -15.24
CA LEU A 245 -16.24 13.78 -16.12
C LEU A 245 -17.30 14.84 -16.44
N ARG A 246 -18.54 14.44 -16.78
CA ARG A 246 -19.66 15.37 -17.07
C ARG A 246 -20.01 16.23 -15.86
N ARG A 247 -19.93 15.65 -14.66
CA ARG A 247 -20.14 16.38 -13.39
C ARG A 247 -18.95 17.27 -13.03
N GLY A 248 -17.78 17.05 -13.62
CA GLY A 248 -16.56 17.81 -13.37
C GLY A 248 -15.97 17.59 -11.98
N VAL A 249 -16.30 16.48 -11.31
CA VAL A 249 -15.84 16.16 -9.96
C VAL A 249 -14.43 15.56 -10.01
N THR A 250 -13.52 16.14 -9.28
CA THR A 250 -12.11 15.73 -9.21
C THR A 250 -11.79 15.07 -7.86
N PRO A 251 -10.66 14.35 -7.73
CA PRO A 251 -10.24 13.76 -6.46
C PRO A 251 -10.22 14.75 -5.29
N ARG A 252 -9.79 16.00 -5.50
CA ARG A 252 -9.73 17.01 -4.44
C ARG A 252 -11.10 17.54 -3.99
N ASP A 253 -12.13 17.38 -4.81
CA ASP A 253 -13.50 17.72 -4.42
C ASP A 253 -14.11 16.65 -3.49
N ILE A 254 -13.60 15.41 -3.56
CA ILE A 254 -14.04 14.27 -2.74
C ILE A 254 -13.23 14.16 -1.45
N LEU A 255 -11.92 14.40 -1.54
CA LEU A 255 -10.99 14.17 -0.43
C LEU A 255 -11.12 15.24 0.64
N THR A 256 -11.57 14.81 1.80
CA THR A 256 -11.68 15.63 3.03
C THR A 256 -10.93 14.95 4.18
N ARG A 257 -10.72 15.67 5.28
CA ARG A 257 -10.19 15.06 6.51
C ARG A 257 -11.08 13.90 6.98
N GLN A 258 -12.39 14.07 6.95
CA GLN A 258 -13.37 13.05 7.36
C GLN A 258 -13.31 11.82 6.46
N ALA A 259 -13.08 11.99 5.15
CA ALA A 259 -12.88 10.86 4.23
C ALA A 259 -11.66 10.02 4.63
N PHE A 260 -10.54 10.64 5.06
CA PHE A 260 -9.39 9.90 5.59
C PHE A 260 -9.71 9.21 6.91
N GLU A 261 -10.45 9.84 7.82
CA GLU A 261 -10.89 9.20 9.06
C GLU A 261 -11.82 8.01 8.80
N ASN A 262 -12.72 8.11 7.81
CA ASN A 262 -13.55 7.00 7.35
C ASN A 262 -12.69 5.81 6.87
N ALA A 263 -11.64 6.09 6.08
CA ALA A 263 -10.71 5.06 5.63
C ALA A 263 -9.98 4.39 6.80
N ILE A 264 -9.51 5.17 7.78
CA ILE A 264 -8.85 4.64 8.99
C ILE A 264 -9.84 3.75 9.77
N ALA A 265 -11.10 4.18 9.93
CA ALA A 265 -12.13 3.40 10.60
C ALA A 265 -12.42 2.07 9.87
N GLY A 266 -12.53 2.09 8.55
CA GLY A 266 -12.66 0.88 7.73
C GLY A 266 -11.50 -0.10 7.91
N VAL A 267 -10.26 0.41 7.93
CA VAL A 267 -9.05 -0.38 8.21
C VAL A 267 -9.10 -0.97 9.63
N ALA A 268 -9.47 -0.18 10.62
CA ALA A 268 -9.56 -0.60 12.02
C ALA A 268 -10.64 -1.66 12.23
N ALA A 269 -11.83 -1.46 11.65
CA ALA A 269 -12.97 -2.37 11.75
C ALA A 269 -12.76 -3.71 11.04
N SER A 270 -11.88 -3.76 10.04
CA SER A 270 -11.58 -4.95 9.26
C SER A 270 -10.30 -5.69 9.70
N GLY A 271 -9.59 -5.21 10.72
CA GLY A 271 -8.28 -5.77 11.08
C GLY A 271 -7.25 -5.66 9.96
N GLY A 272 -7.29 -4.55 9.23
CA GLY A 272 -6.47 -4.32 8.05
C GLY A 272 -4.96 -4.24 8.31
N SER A 273 -4.21 -4.05 7.25
CA SER A 273 -2.75 -4.01 7.24
C SER A 273 -2.19 -2.76 7.92
N THR A 274 -1.10 -2.92 8.68
CA THR A 274 -0.30 -1.80 9.22
C THR A 274 0.27 -0.89 8.13
N ASN A 275 0.45 -1.39 6.91
CA ASN A 275 0.88 -0.59 5.76
C ASN A 275 -0.12 0.54 5.41
N ALA A 276 -1.40 0.41 5.81
CA ALA A 276 -2.38 1.48 5.61
C ALA A 276 -1.95 2.80 6.27
N VAL A 277 -1.30 2.74 7.44
CA VAL A 277 -0.75 3.94 8.10
C VAL A 277 0.20 4.69 7.17
N LEU A 278 1.18 3.97 6.62
CA LEU A 278 2.18 4.53 5.70
C LEU A 278 1.55 5.10 4.42
N HIS A 279 0.56 4.40 3.87
CA HIS A 279 -0.04 4.78 2.59
C HIS A 279 -1.04 5.91 2.71
N LEU A 280 -1.90 5.91 3.74
CA LEU A 280 -2.86 6.99 3.97
C LEU A 280 -2.16 8.29 4.34
N LEU A 281 -1.08 8.26 5.15
CA LEU A 281 -0.24 9.44 5.42
C LEU A 281 0.36 10.03 4.13
N ALA A 282 0.88 9.18 3.23
CA ALA A 282 1.42 9.64 1.95
C ALA A 282 0.33 10.27 1.06
N MET A 283 -0.85 9.64 0.97
CA MET A 283 -1.99 10.16 0.19
C MET A 283 -2.53 11.48 0.78
N ALA A 284 -2.65 11.57 2.10
CA ALA A 284 -3.09 12.80 2.78
C ALA A 284 -2.12 13.97 2.49
N ARG A 285 -0.81 13.69 2.52
CA ARG A 285 0.19 14.69 2.14
C ARG A 285 0.04 15.16 0.70
N GLU A 286 -0.17 14.26 -0.27
CA GLU A 286 -0.42 14.65 -1.66
C GLU A 286 -1.70 15.50 -1.82
N ALA A 287 -2.71 15.20 -1.01
CA ALA A 287 -3.95 15.98 -0.98
C ALA A 287 -3.82 17.31 -0.24
N GLY A 288 -2.74 17.53 0.54
CA GLY A 288 -2.57 18.70 1.40
C GLY A 288 -3.45 18.65 2.66
N ILE A 289 -3.87 17.45 3.08
CA ILE A 289 -4.73 17.24 4.25
C ILE A 289 -3.85 16.86 5.45
N PRO A 290 -3.95 17.58 6.58
CA PRO A 290 -3.23 17.21 7.79
C PRO A 290 -3.69 15.85 8.31
N LEU A 291 -2.75 14.93 8.47
CA LEU A 291 -2.96 13.62 9.07
C LEU A 291 -1.70 13.19 9.78
N THR A 292 -1.83 12.69 11.00
CA THR A 292 -0.73 12.24 11.85
C THR A 292 -0.88 10.77 12.21
N ILE A 293 0.16 10.15 12.76
CA ILE A 293 0.08 8.76 13.23
C ILE A 293 -0.89 8.63 14.42
N ASP A 294 -1.04 9.68 15.22
CA ASP A 294 -1.92 9.67 16.40
C ASP A 294 -3.40 9.58 16.01
N ASP A 295 -3.78 10.12 14.86
CA ASP A 295 -5.14 10.01 14.32
C ASP A 295 -5.56 8.55 14.09
N PHE A 296 -4.61 7.70 13.71
CA PHE A 296 -4.88 6.26 13.56
C PHE A 296 -5.20 5.59 14.89
N ASP A 297 -4.51 5.98 15.95
CA ASP A 297 -4.76 5.46 17.29
C ASP A 297 -6.12 5.93 17.84
N GLU A 298 -6.44 7.21 17.65
CA GLU A 298 -7.71 7.80 18.10
C GLU A 298 -8.91 7.19 17.38
N VAL A 299 -8.85 7.07 16.06
CA VAL A 299 -9.93 6.47 15.28
C VAL A 299 -10.06 4.97 15.60
N SER A 300 -8.93 4.25 15.69
CA SER A 300 -8.96 2.82 16.00
C SER A 300 -9.52 2.52 17.39
N LYS A 301 -9.24 3.36 18.41
CA LYS A 301 -9.78 3.19 19.76
C LYS A 301 -11.31 3.24 19.82
N ARG A 302 -11.93 4.08 19.00
CA ARG A 302 -13.39 4.26 18.97
C ARG A 302 -14.10 3.32 18.00
N THR A 303 -13.36 2.63 17.13
CA THR A 303 -13.92 1.79 16.07
C THR A 303 -13.79 0.31 16.45
N PRO A 304 -14.87 -0.44 16.65
CA PRO A 304 -14.79 -1.85 16.99
C PRO A 304 -14.28 -2.70 15.82
N LEU A 305 -13.63 -3.83 16.12
CA LEU A 305 -13.28 -4.83 15.12
C LEU A 305 -14.53 -5.66 14.78
N LEU A 306 -14.97 -5.57 13.53
CA LEU A 306 -16.22 -6.18 13.07
C LEU A 306 -16.01 -7.34 12.09
N ALA A 307 -14.98 -7.28 11.23
CA ALA A 307 -14.79 -8.29 10.20
C ALA A 307 -13.81 -9.39 10.66
N ASP A 308 -14.26 -10.64 10.60
CA ASP A 308 -13.52 -11.83 11.02
C ASP A 308 -12.64 -12.38 9.88
N LEU A 309 -11.72 -11.56 9.40
CA LEU A 309 -10.91 -11.83 8.21
C LEU A 309 -9.47 -12.25 8.56
N LYS A 310 -8.93 -13.23 7.81
CA LYS A 310 -7.50 -13.56 7.86
C LYS A 310 -6.64 -12.31 7.62
N PRO A 311 -5.49 -12.15 8.32
CA PRO A 311 -4.77 -13.15 9.10
C PRO A 311 -5.23 -13.28 10.56
N GLY A 312 -5.98 -12.35 11.10
CA GLY A 312 -6.41 -12.34 12.49
C GLY A 312 -7.68 -13.13 12.76
N GLY A 313 -8.48 -13.37 11.75
CA GLY A 313 -9.75 -14.05 11.80
C GLY A 313 -9.80 -15.34 10.98
N ARG A 314 -11.01 -15.85 10.77
CA ARG A 314 -11.28 -17.17 10.18
C ARG A 314 -11.41 -17.11 8.65
N TYR A 315 -12.02 -16.06 8.12
CA TYR A 315 -12.53 -15.97 6.76
C TYR A 315 -11.53 -15.36 5.78
N VAL A 316 -11.69 -15.72 4.52
CA VAL A 316 -10.91 -15.17 3.41
C VAL A 316 -11.63 -13.99 2.75
N ALA A 317 -10.95 -13.27 1.85
CA ALA A 317 -11.50 -12.06 1.23
C ALA A 317 -12.79 -12.31 0.41
N VAL A 318 -12.92 -13.47 -0.23
CA VAL A 318 -14.12 -13.82 -1.00
C VAL A 318 -15.35 -14.05 -0.10
N ASP A 319 -15.15 -14.39 1.17
CA ASP A 319 -16.25 -14.54 2.13
C ASP A 319 -16.83 -13.19 2.52
N LEU A 320 -16.01 -12.14 2.56
CA LEU A 320 -16.51 -10.78 2.74
C LEU A 320 -17.48 -10.38 1.61
N ASP A 321 -17.11 -10.67 0.35
CA ASP A 321 -18.02 -10.43 -0.79
C ASP A 321 -19.35 -11.18 -0.64
N ARG A 322 -19.26 -12.47 -0.28
CA ARG A 322 -20.44 -13.32 -0.06
C ARG A 322 -21.31 -12.84 1.09
N ALA A 323 -20.74 -12.25 2.13
CA ALA A 323 -21.47 -11.73 3.29
C ALA A 323 -22.29 -10.47 2.99
N GLY A 324 -21.91 -9.71 1.97
CA GLY A 324 -22.51 -8.42 1.59
C GLY A 324 -21.47 -7.36 1.24
N GLY A 325 -20.19 -7.72 1.27
CA GLY A 325 -19.08 -6.91 0.80
C GLY A 325 -18.68 -5.75 1.72
N ILE A 326 -17.83 -4.88 1.18
CA ILE A 326 -17.43 -3.62 1.85
C ILE A 326 -18.64 -2.72 2.15
N PRO A 327 -19.67 -2.63 1.28
CA PRO A 327 -20.89 -1.86 1.60
C PRO A 327 -21.57 -2.29 2.91
N LEU A 328 -21.59 -3.58 3.25
CA LEU A 328 -22.14 -4.06 4.52
C LEU A 328 -21.34 -3.54 5.72
N LEU A 329 -20.00 -3.57 5.64
CA LEU A 329 -19.15 -3.00 6.68
C LEU A 329 -19.38 -1.49 6.83
N ALA A 330 -19.47 -0.76 5.70
CA ALA A 330 -19.78 0.67 5.68
C ALA A 330 -21.16 0.94 6.32
N GLN A 331 -22.17 0.14 6.01
CA GLN A 331 -23.51 0.26 6.60
C GLN A 331 -23.48 0.13 8.12
N ARG A 332 -22.75 -0.86 8.66
CA ARG A 332 -22.56 -1.03 10.11
C ARG A 332 -21.93 0.21 10.76
N LEU A 333 -20.86 0.73 10.14
CA LEU A 333 -20.13 1.88 10.67
C LEU A 333 -20.94 3.18 10.57
N VAL A 334 -21.65 3.40 9.46
CA VAL A 334 -22.55 4.57 9.28
C VAL A 334 -23.71 4.54 10.28
N ALA A 335 -24.35 3.37 10.44
CA ALA A 335 -25.48 3.21 11.36
C ALA A 335 -25.09 3.47 12.83
N ALA A 336 -23.85 3.16 13.19
CA ALA A 336 -23.31 3.42 14.54
C ALA A 336 -22.70 4.82 14.72
N GLY A 337 -22.68 5.67 13.68
CA GLY A 337 -22.06 7.00 13.74
C GLY A 337 -20.54 6.98 13.88
N LEU A 338 -19.89 5.89 13.47
CA LEU A 338 -18.45 5.68 13.59
C LEU A 338 -17.68 6.26 12.39
N ILE A 339 -18.37 6.52 11.29
CA ILE A 339 -17.86 7.21 10.10
C ILE A 339 -18.86 8.28 9.65
N ASP A 340 -18.34 9.27 8.93
CA ASP A 340 -19.18 10.28 8.29
C ASP A 340 -19.79 9.74 6.99
N GLY A 341 -21.07 9.43 7.05
CA GLY A 341 -21.82 8.91 5.91
C GLY A 341 -22.10 9.93 4.80
N GLU A 342 -21.91 11.21 5.03
CA GLU A 342 -22.18 12.28 4.07
C GLU A 342 -21.01 12.53 3.10
N GLN A 343 -19.87 11.85 3.29
CA GLN A 343 -18.74 11.94 2.37
C GLN A 343 -19.12 11.38 1.00
N MET A 344 -18.67 12.08 -0.05
CA MET A 344 -19.00 11.77 -1.43
C MET A 344 -18.20 10.59 -1.99
N THR A 345 -18.82 9.83 -2.88
CA THR A 345 -18.18 8.78 -3.68
C THR A 345 -18.07 9.18 -5.16
N PRO A 346 -17.31 8.47 -5.98
CA PRO A 346 -17.24 8.76 -7.41
C PRO A 346 -18.57 8.64 -8.14
N SER A 347 -19.53 7.86 -7.61
CA SER A 347 -20.86 7.71 -8.20
C SER A 347 -21.71 8.99 -8.10
N GLY A 348 -21.32 9.93 -7.23
CA GLY A 348 -22.10 11.12 -6.90
C GLY A 348 -23.12 10.89 -5.80
N ARG A 349 -23.08 9.73 -5.18
CA ARG A 349 -23.82 9.41 -3.96
C ARG A 349 -22.92 9.56 -2.75
N THR A 350 -23.53 9.72 -1.60
CA THR A 350 -22.83 9.67 -0.33
C THR A 350 -22.47 8.22 0.06
N ILE A 351 -21.52 8.06 0.98
CA ILE A 351 -21.19 6.74 1.56
C ILE A 351 -22.44 6.10 2.18
N ARG A 352 -23.29 6.89 2.85
CA ARG A 352 -24.57 6.42 3.43
C ARG A 352 -25.50 5.85 2.37
N GLU A 353 -25.67 6.55 1.27
CA GLU A 353 -26.53 6.09 0.18
C GLU A 353 -26.03 4.80 -0.46
N GLU A 354 -24.71 4.71 -0.69
CA GLU A 354 -24.07 3.49 -1.21
C GLU A 354 -24.15 2.33 -0.21
N ALA A 355 -23.87 2.58 1.07
CA ALA A 355 -23.91 1.59 2.13
C ALA A 355 -25.33 1.03 2.34
N ASN A 356 -26.35 1.87 2.19
CA ASN A 356 -27.76 1.43 2.32
C ASN A 356 -28.22 0.49 1.18
N MET A 357 -27.44 0.37 0.10
CA MET A 357 -27.69 -0.61 -0.96
C MET A 357 -27.08 -2.00 -0.64
N ALA A 358 -26.37 -2.14 0.45
CA ALA A 358 -25.80 -3.42 0.87
C ALA A 358 -26.90 -4.45 1.12
N VAL A 359 -26.68 -5.65 0.60
CA VAL A 359 -27.55 -6.80 0.84
C VAL A 359 -26.78 -7.80 1.70
N GLU A 360 -27.18 -7.91 2.96
CA GLU A 360 -26.58 -8.87 3.87
C GLU A 360 -27.05 -10.27 3.57
N THR A 361 -26.14 -11.22 3.47
CA THR A 361 -26.49 -12.64 3.31
C THR A 361 -27.00 -13.20 4.65
N PRO A 362 -28.22 -13.78 4.69
CA PRO A 362 -28.76 -14.33 5.93
C PRO A 362 -27.84 -15.39 6.54
N GLY A 363 -27.58 -15.26 7.85
CA GLY A 363 -26.77 -16.22 8.60
C GLY A 363 -25.24 -16.07 8.39
N GLN A 364 -24.78 -15.01 7.72
CA GLN A 364 -23.35 -14.71 7.64
C GLN A 364 -22.80 -14.34 9.05
N ASP A 365 -21.54 -14.69 9.31
CA ASP A 365 -20.80 -14.35 10.53
C ASP A 365 -19.38 -13.82 10.22
N VAL A 366 -19.20 -13.27 9.00
CA VAL A 366 -17.97 -12.64 8.54
C VAL A 366 -17.90 -11.19 9.02
N VAL A 367 -19.03 -10.46 8.94
CA VAL A 367 -19.15 -9.07 9.39
C VAL A 367 -20.12 -9.01 10.58
N HIS A 368 -19.57 -8.87 11.77
CA HIS A 368 -20.32 -8.80 13.01
C HIS A 368 -21.11 -7.50 13.15
N PRO A 369 -22.24 -7.51 13.87
CA PRO A 369 -22.93 -6.28 14.23
C PRO A 369 -22.12 -5.48 15.26
N VAL A 370 -22.31 -4.15 15.27
CA VAL A 370 -21.61 -3.27 16.23
C VAL A 370 -21.99 -3.57 17.68
N SER A 371 -23.17 -4.15 17.92
CA SER A 371 -23.63 -4.58 19.25
C SER A 371 -22.94 -5.85 19.77
N ASP A 372 -22.31 -6.62 18.88
CA ASP A 372 -21.56 -7.84 19.21
C ASP A 372 -20.27 -7.92 18.38
N PRO A 373 -19.29 -7.02 18.62
CA PRO A 373 -18.07 -6.96 17.85
C PRO A 373 -17.08 -8.05 18.29
N LEU A 374 -16.18 -8.45 17.40
CA LEU A 374 -15.06 -9.32 17.74
C LEU A 374 -14.16 -8.72 18.83
N LYS A 375 -13.96 -7.40 18.79
CA LYS A 375 -13.29 -6.62 19.84
C LYS A 375 -13.92 -5.23 19.94
N PRO A 376 -13.97 -4.63 21.15
CA PRO A 376 -14.57 -3.31 21.34
C PRO A 376 -13.77 -2.16 20.73
N ASN A 377 -12.53 -2.42 20.30
CA ASN A 377 -11.65 -1.47 19.63
C ASN A 377 -11.05 -2.08 18.36
N GLY A 378 -10.51 -1.25 17.49
CA GLY A 378 -10.00 -1.66 16.19
C GLY A 378 -8.76 -2.55 16.25
N GLY A 379 -8.47 -3.15 15.10
CA GLY A 379 -7.37 -4.09 14.95
C GLY A 379 -5.98 -3.45 14.88
N LEU A 380 -5.86 -2.12 14.98
CA LEU A 380 -4.62 -1.37 14.79
C LEU A 380 -4.34 -0.47 15.99
N VAL A 381 -3.11 -0.47 16.50
CA VAL A 381 -2.69 0.36 17.64
C VAL A 381 -1.35 1.02 17.37
N ILE A 382 -1.20 2.26 17.81
CA ILE A 382 0.06 2.97 17.83
C ILE A 382 0.66 2.88 19.24
N LEU A 383 1.84 2.29 19.33
CA LEU A 383 2.57 2.16 20.57
C LEU A 383 3.65 3.23 20.66
N LYS A 384 3.68 3.98 21.78
CA LYS A 384 4.74 4.94 22.10
C LYS A 384 5.44 4.54 23.39
N GLY A 385 6.73 4.79 23.49
CA GLY A 385 7.53 4.48 24.68
C GLY A 385 9.02 4.69 24.46
N ASN A 386 9.82 4.26 25.42
CA ASN A 386 11.28 4.50 25.41
C ASN A 386 12.00 3.97 24.17
N LEU A 387 11.48 2.91 23.55
CA LEU A 387 12.06 2.33 22.34
C LEU A 387 11.52 2.93 21.06
N ALA A 388 10.31 3.48 21.10
CA ALA A 388 9.61 4.07 19.98
C ALA A 388 8.95 5.39 20.43
N PRO A 389 9.72 6.45 20.72
CA PRO A 389 9.17 7.72 21.20
C PRO A 389 8.27 8.40 20.15
N GLU A 390 8.56 8.25 18.87
CA GLU A 390 7.75 8.75 17.76
C GLU A 390 6.64 7.77 17.34
N GLY A 391 6.68 6.53 17.82
CA GLY A 391 5.66 5.52 17.61
C GLY A 391 6.16 4.23 16.96
N GLY A 392 5.34 3.21 17.08
CA GLY A 392 5.42 1.93 16.37
C GLY A 392 4.02 1.43 16.11
N VAL A 393 3.82 0.72 15.01
CA VAL A 393 2.51 0.25 14.57
C VAL A 393 2.37 -1.25 14.84
N VAL A 394 1.29 -1.65 15.48
CA VAL A 394 0.97 -3.06 15.73
C VAL A 394 -0.44 -3.39 15.29
N LYS A 395 -0.62 -4.57 14.70
CA LYS A 395 -1.93 -5.17 14.47
C LYS A 395 -2.27 -6.05 15.65
N ILE A 396 -3.41 -5.78 16.31
CA ILE A 396 -3.93 -6.56 17.43
C ILE A 396 -5.15 -7.42 17.06
N ALA A 397 -5.60 -7.36 15.82
CA ALA A 397 -6.64 -8.25 15.30
C ALA A 397 -6.16 -9.70 15.38
N GLY A 398 -6.96 -10.58 16.00
CA GLY A 398 -6.60 -12.00 16.19
C GLY A 398 -5.47 -12.25 17.19
N HIS A 399 -5.11 -11.27 18.02
CA HIS A 399 -4.09 -11.41 19.05
C HIS A 399 -4.64 -10.99 20.40
N GLU A 400 -4.51 -11.87 21.42
CA GLU A 400 -5.14 -11.64 22.73
C GLU A 400 -4.17 -11.12 23.79
N ARG A 401 -2.85 -11.25 23.57
CA ARG A 401 -1.86 -10.89 24.59
C ARG A 401 -1.64 -9.38 24.68
N PRO A 402 -2.07 -8.75 25.78
CA PRO A 402 -1.86 -7.31 25.98
C PRO A 402 -0.44 -6.97 26.43
N TYR A 403 0.37 -7.94 26.80
CA TYR A 403 1.66 -7.76 27.44
C TYR A 403 2.63 -8.88 27.05
N HIS A 404 3.88 -8.52 26.78
CA HIS A 404 4.98 -9.45 26.61
C HIS A 404 6.25 -8.92 27.30
N ARG A 405 7.00 -9.82 27.91
CA ARG A 405 8.29 -9.53 28.52
C ARG A 405 9.24 -10.68 28.26
N GLY A 406 10.45 -10.36 27.79
CA GLY A 406 11.45 -11.38 27.49
C GLY A 406 12.82 -10.84 27.19
N PRO A 407 13.81 -11.75 27.02
CA PRO A 407 15.16 -11.39 26.64
C PRO A 407 15.21 -10.92 25.18
N ALA A 408 16.05 -9.92 24.91
CA ALA A 408 16.22 -9.39 23.57
C ALA A 408 17.14 -10.27 22.71
N ARG A 409 16.66 -10.63 21.50
CA ARG A 409 17.43 -11.28 20.44
C ARG A 409 17.56 -10.30 19.27
N ILE A 410 18.77 -9.80 19.05
CA ILE A 410 19.01 -8.65 18.18
C ILE A 410 19.67 -9.10 16.88
N PHE A 411 19.13 -8.61 15.77
CA PHE A 411 19.59 -8.86 14.42
C PHE A 411 19.65 -7.53 13.65
N ASP A 412 20.64 -7.39 12.79
CA ASP A 412 20.84 -6.19 11.97
C ASP A 412 20.38 -6.42 10.51
N ARG A 413 19.74 -7.59 10.25
CA ARG A 413 19.16 -7.98 8.96
C ARG A 413 18.03 -8.99 9.15
N GLU A 414 17.04 -8.96 8.25
CA GLU A 414 15.97 -9.95 8.20
C GLU A 414 16.50 -11.36 8.02
N GLU A 415 17.50 -11.57 7.13
CA GLU A 415 18.06 -12.88 6.81
C GLU A 415 18.69 -13.56 8.03
N ASP A 416 19.35 -12.79 8.90
CA ASP A 416 19.96 -13.33 10.12
C ASP A 416 18.89 -13.75 11.13
N ALA A 417 17.81 -12.97 11.23
CA ALA A 417 16.66 -13.35 12.06
C ALA A 417 15.95 -14.60 11.49
N MET A 418 15.73 -14.66 10.18
CA MET A 418 15.14 -15.83 9.51
C MET A 418 15.96 -17.10 9.77
N ARG A 419 17.29 -17.00 9.64
CA ARG A 419 18.19 -18.11 9.93
C ARG A 419 18.06 -18.57 11.39
N ALA A 420 18.04 -17.64 12.34
CA ALA A 420 17.90 -17.97 13.76
C ALA A 420 16.56 -18.69 14.06
N VAL A 421 15.46 -18.29 13.38
CA VAL A 421 14.16 -18.97 13.51
C VAL A 421 14.23 -20.38 12.95
N THR A 422 14.70 -20.55 11.72
CA THR A 422 14.73 -21.85 11.04
C THR A 422 15.71 -22.86 11.66
N HIS A 423 16.75 -22.37 12.35
CA HIS A 423 17.68 -23.23 13.11
C HIS A 423 17.23 -23.43 14.58
N GLY A 424 16.05 -22.95 14.95
CA GLY A 424 15.51 -23.14 16.30
C GLY A 424 16.28 -22.40 17.39
N GLU A 425 16.99 -21.31 17.06
CA GLU A 425 17.70 -20.48 18.03
C GLU A 425 16.78 -19.52 18.79
N ILE A 426 15.63 -19.16 18.21
CA ILE A 426 14.59 -18.36 18.87
C ILE A 426 13.75 -19.27 19.75
N LYS A 427 13.52 -18.84 21.01
CA LYS A 427 12.80 -19.60 22.03
C LYS A 427 11.54 -18.88 22.48
N ALA A 428 10.59 -19.64 23.01
CA ALA A 428 9.42 -19.09 23.67
C ALA A 428 9.84 -18.05 24.73
N GLY A 429 9.20 -16.91 24.72
CA GLY A 429 9.51 -15.78 25.61
C GLY A 429 10.50 -14.76 25.03
N ASP A 430 11.19 -15.04 23.94
CA ASP A 430 12.13 -14.09 23.33
C ASP A 430 11.41 -12.85 22.77
N VAL A 431 12.14 -11.72 22.77
CA VAL A 431 11.80 -10.50 22.01
C VAL A 431 12.81 -10.35 20.88
N VAL A 432 12.39 -10.61 19.67
CA VAL A 432 13.21 -10.45 18.46
C VAL A 432 13.25 -8.97 18.09
N ILE A 433 14.43 -8.43 17.80
CA ILE A 433 14.62 -7.06 17.32
C ILE A 433 15.40 -7.12 16.02
N ILE A 434 14.78 -6.59 14.94
CA ILE A 434 15.44 -6.45 13.64
C ILE A 434 15.65 -4.96 13.39
N ARG A 435 16.92 -4.55 13.20
CA ARG A 435 17.33 -3.17 13.02
C ARG A 435 17.81 -2.93 11.60
N TYR A 436 17.88 -1.65 11.22
CA TYR A 436 18.39 -1.19 9.92
C TYR A 436 17.58 -1.68 8.71
N GLU A 437 16.30 -1.94 8.92
CA GLU A 437 15.34 -2.25 7.85
C GLU A 437 14.36 -1.09 7.59
N GLY A 438 14.57 0.04 8.29
CA GLY A 438 13.85 1.29 8.08
C GLY A 438 14.33 2.04 6.82
N PRO A 439 13.70 3.18 6.50
CA PRO A 439 13.94 3.87 5.22
C PRO A 439 15.37 4.31 4.97
N ARG A 440 16.13 4.64 6.00
CA ARG A 440 17.56 5.02 5.90
C ARG A 440 18.50 3.85 6.10
N GLY A 441 18.21 2.98 7.06
CA GLY A 441 19.04 1.82 7.37
C GLY A 441 18.94 0.73 6.31
N GLY A 442 17.73 0.46 5.83
CA GLY A 442 17.41 -0.47 4.75
C GLY A 442 16.67 0.25 3.63
N PRO A 443 17.35 0.98 2.72
CA PRO A 443 16.68 1.72 1.65
C PRO A 443 15.67 0.86 0.91
N GLY A 444 14.42 1.38 0.78
CA GLY A 444 13.26 0.63 0.30
C GLY A 444 12.40 0.04 1.42
N MET A 445 12.83 0.09 2.69
CA MET A 445 12.03 -0.31 3.87
C MET A 445 11.24 -1.59 3.61
N ARG A 446 11.97 -2.70 3.38
CA ARG A 446 11.35 -3.95 2.92
C ARG A 446 10.32 -4.51 3.90
N GLU A 447 9.38 -5.24 3.34
CA GLU A 447 8.29 -5.88 4.07
C GLU A 447 8.71 -7.29 4.49
N MET A 448 8.51 -7.63 5.75
CA MET A 448 8.98 -8.87 6.32
C MET A 448 7.79 -9.80 6.66
N LEU A 449 7.44 -10.72 5.76
CA LEU A 449 6.51 -11.82 6.03
C LEU A 449 7.25 -13.14 6.29
N GLY A 450 8.39 -13.33 5.64
CA GLY A 450 9.16 -14.58 5.77
C GLY A 450 9.47 -14.92 7.21
N VAL A 451 10.11 -14.01 7.94
CA VAL A 451 10.48 -14.21 9.35
C VAL A 451 9.26 -14.30 10.27
N THR A 452 8.22 -13.48 10.05
CA THR A 452 7.01 -13.53 10.90
C THR A 452 6.20 -14.80 10.67
N GLY A 453 6.05 -15.25 9.42
CA GLY A 453 5.43 -16.52 9.07
C GLY A 453 6.21 -17.72 9.64
N ALA A 454 7.53 -17.69 9.54
CA ALA A 454 8.38 -18.75 10.12
C ALA A 454 8.25 -18.84 11.65
N ILE A 455 8.19 -17.72 12.38
CA ILE A 455 7.94 -17.69 13.83
C ILE A 455 6.59 -18.37 14.16
N VAL A 456 5.54 -18.01 13.43
CA VAL A 456 4.20 -18.58 13.63
C VAL A 456 4.19 -20.08 13.30
N GLY A 457 4.75 -20.48 12.15
CA GLY A 457 4.83 -21.88 11.72
C GLY A 457 5.65 -22.76 12.67
N ALA A 458 6.72 -22.22 13.26
CA ALA A 458 7.47 -22.89 14.31
C ALA A 458 6.69 -23.07 15.61
N GLY A 459 5.47 -22.50 15.73
CA GLY A 459 4.63 -22.54 16.92
C GLY A 459 5.01 -21.52 17.99
N LEU A 460 5.73 -20.47 17.62
CA LEU A 460 6.22 -19.42 18.50
C LEU A 460 5.40 -18.13 18.43
N GLY A 461 4.39 -18.06 17.57
CA GLY A 461 3.60 -16.83 17.31
C GLY A 461 2.95 -16.23 18.56
N GLU A 462 2.52 -17.08 19.52
CA GLU A 462 1.92 -16.63 20.77
C GLU A 462 2.94 -16.40 21.89
N THR A 463 4.19 -16.76 21.70
CA THR A 463 5.21 -16.76 22.78
C THR A 463 6.40 -15.87 22.49
N VAL A 464 6.51 -15.34 21.28
CA VAL A 464 7.58 -14.42 20.85
C VAL A 464 6.96 -13.08 20.46
N ALA A 465 7.67 -11.99 20.72
CA ALA A 465 7.37 -10.67 20.16
C ALA A 465 8.48 -10.26 19.20
N LEU A 466 8.14 -9.45 18.17
CA LEU A 466 9.13 -8.93 17.24
C LEU A 466 8.94 -7.42 17.04
N LEU A 467 10.06 -6.68 17.07
CA LEU A 467 10.13 -5.24 16.81
C LEU A 467 11.07 -4.96 15.64
N THR A 468 10.70 -4.00 14.78
CA THR A 468 11.55 -3.55 13.68
C THR A 468 11.26 -2.11 13.27
N ASP A 469 12.28 -1.41 12.77
CA ASP A 469 12.12 -0.14 12.05
C ASP A 469 11.70 -0.33 10.58
N GLY A 470 11.73 -1.58 10.09
CA GLY A 470 11.10 -1.98 8.85
C GLY A 470 9.57 -2.07 8.98
N ARG A 471 8.95 -2.80 8.06
CA ARG A 471 7.49 -3.00 8.04
C ARG A 471 7.13 -4.47 7.88
N PHE A 472 5.88 -4.78 8.19
CA PHE A 472 5.34 -6.11 8.05
C PHE A 472 4.28 -6.18 6.95
N SER A 473 4.16 -7.36 6.35
CA SER A 473 3.05 -7.68 5.46
C SER A 473 1.70 -7.56 6.18
N GLY A 474 0.67 -7.19 5.45
CA GLY A 474 -0.71 -7.28 5.95
C GLY A 474 -1.13 -8.69 6.37
N ALA A 475 -0.44 -9.71 5.88
CA ALA A 475 -0.62 -11.11 6.28
C ALA A 475 0.02 -11.47 7.64
N THR A 476 0.83 -10.60 8.23
CA THR A 476 1.49 -10.83 9.52
C THR A 476 0.47 -10.89 10.65
N ARG A 477 0.63 -11.85 11.56
CA ARG A 477 -0.10 -12.01 12.82
C ARG A 477 0.85 -12.26 14.00
N GLY A 478 0.36 -12.12 15.21
CA GLY A 478 1.16 -12.17 16.44
C GLY A 478 1.58 -10.78 16.93
N LEU A 479 2.34 -10.71 18.02
CA LEU A 479 2.79 -9.44 18.60
C LEU A 479 4.00 -8.90 17.82
N MET A 480 3.72 -8.31 16.66
CA MET A 480 4.72 -7.81 15.72
C MET A 480 4.56 -6.28 15.56
N ILE A 481 5.57 -5.53 16.06
CA ILE A 481 5.58 -4.06 16.06
C ILE A 481 6.53 -3.58 14.96
N GLY A 482 5.97 -3.00 13.90
CA GLY A 482 6.71 -2.40 12.80
C GLY A 482 6.75 -0.88 12.86
N HIS A 483 7.45 -0.28 11.90
CA HIS A 483 7.58 1.17 11.77
C HIS A 483 8.11 1.86 13.04
N VAL A 484 8.96 1.16 13.81
CA VAL A 484 9.52 1.71 15.06
C VAL A 484 10.32 2.96 14.73
N SER A 485 9.91 4.08 15.31
CA SER A 485 10.51 5.39 15.03
C SER A 485 10.96 6.08 16.33
N PRO A 486 12.12 6.78 16.30
CA PRO A 486 13.09 6.90 15.19
C PRO A 486 13.79 5.59 14.86
N GLU A 487 14.07 5.36 13.56
CA GLU A 487 14.78 4.15 13.11
C GLU A 487 16.22 4.06 13.66
N ALA A 488 16.82 2.86 13.69
CA ALA A 488 18.17 2.64 14.19
C ALA A 488 19.22 3.48 13.46
N ALA A 489 19.12 3.61 12.15
CA ALA A 489 20.02 4.40 11.32
C ALA A 489 19.98 5.91 11.62
N ARG A 490 18.93 6.39 12.28
CA ARG A 490 18.81 7.77 12.81
C ARG A 490 19.22 7.90 14.27
N GLY A 491 19.75 6.84 14.88
CA GLY A 491 20.10 6.83 16.29
C GLY A 491 18.91 6.60 17.23
N GLY A 492 17.83 5.99 16.73
CA GLY A 492 16.67 5.62 17.54
C GLY A 492 17.06 4.82 18.79
N PRO A 493 16.35 4.96 19.93
CA PRO A 493 16.75 4.40 21.21
C PRO A 493 16.99 2.89 21.20
N TYR A 494 16.24 2.13 20.39
CA TYR A 494 16.41 0.67 20.29
C TYR A 494 17.72 0.24 19.59
N LEU A 495 18.46 1.17 18.95
CA LEU A 495 19.82 0.95 18.49
C LEU A 495 20.74 0.49 19.64
N HIS A 496 20.53 1.03 20.83
CA HIS A 496 21.36 0.76 22.01
C HIS A 496 20.99 -0.54 22.75
N CYS A 497 19.94 -1.26 22.31
CA CYS A 497 19.65 -2.59 22.82
C CYS A 497 20.84 -3.53 22.57
N LYS A 498 21.29 -4.25 23.59
CA LYS A 498 22.40 -5.23 23.50
C LYS A 498 21.84 -6.66 23.60
N ARG A 499 22.49 -7.62 22.92
CA ARG A 499 22.20 -9.06 23.14
C ARG A 499 22.28 -9.37 24.63
N GLY A 500 21.27 -10.05 25.14
CA GLY A 500 21.19 -10.38 26.57
C GLY A 500 20.66 -9.26 27.45
N THR A 501 20.12 -8.16 26.90
CA THR A 501 19.28 -7.23 27.68
C THR A 501 18.19 -8.06 28.37
N ARG A 502 18.22 -8.11 29.70
CA ARG A 502 17.52 -9.14 30.50
C ARG A 502 16.01 -9.09 30.41
N SER A 503 15.40 -7.95 30.05
CA SER A 503 13.96 -7.91 29.76
C SER A 503 13.57 -6.67 28.99
N LEU A 504 12.76 -6.86 27.97
CA LEU A 504 11.96 -5.84 27.29
C LEU A 504 10.49 -6.08 27.63
N SER A 505 9.77 -5.02 27.90
CA SER A 505 8.33 -5.08 28.15
C SER A 505 7.57 -4.35 27.06
N ILE A 506 6.54 -4.99 26.53
CA ILE A 506 5.63 -4.45 25.55
C ILE A 506 4.24 -4.53 26.15
N SER A 507 3.53 -3.42 26.22
CA SER A 507 2.15 -3.37 26.74
C SER A 507 1.24 -2.63 25.75
N LYS A 508 -0.07 -2.84 25.85
CA LYS A 508 -1.08 -2.17 25.02
C LYS A 508 -0.95 -0.64 24.98
N ASN A 509 -0.32 -0.03 25.98
CA ASN A 509 -0.23 1.42 26.12
C ASN A 509 1.18 1.98 25.98
N ALA A 510 2.22 1.14 25.94
CA ALA A 510 3.60 1.62 25.80
C ALA A 510 4.57 0.49 25.43
N VAL A 511 5.55 0.80 24.60
CA VAL A 511 6.78 0.01 24.44
C VAL A 511 7.79 0.56 25.44
N SER A 512 7.92 -0.07 26.59
CA SER A 512 8.83 0.40 27.65
C SER A 512 9.96 -0.58 27.90
N MET A 513 11.16 -0.05 28.15
CA MET A 513 12.25 -0.79 28.78
C MET A 513 12.10 -0.68 30.30
N LEU A 514 11.74 -1.77 30.97
CA LEU A 514 11.89 -1.87 32.43
C LEU A 514 13.32 -2.33 32.74
N ASN A 515 14.05 -1.46 33.44
CA ASN A 515 15.44 -1.61 33.90
C ASN A 515 16.52 -1.52 32.80
N PHE A 516 16.58 -0.38 32.12
CA PHE A 516 17.90 0.16 31.80
C PHE A 516 18.40 0.92 33.03
N LEU A 517 19.39 0.36 33.66
CA LEU A 517 20.30 1.15 34.52
C LEU A 517 20.66 2.38 33.69
N MET A 518 20.29 3.58 34.13
CA MET A 518 20.82 4.82 33.56
C MET A 518 22.33 4.83 33.85
N LEU A 519 23.10 4.14 33.04
CA LEU A 519 24.49 4.49 32.87
C LEU A 519 24.49 5.87 32.21
N ARG A 520 24.61 6.90 33.03
CA ARG A 520 25.10 8.20 32.59
C ARG A 520 26.43 7.93 31.91
N LEU A 521 26.40 7.82 30.58
CA LEU A 521 27.61 7.97 29.80
C LEU A 521 28.01 9.44 29.91
N PRO A 522 29.23 9.74 30.33
CA PRO A 522 29.75 11.10 30.25
C PRO A 522 29.71 11.54 28.80
N LEU A 523 29.30 12.77 28.58
CA LEU A 523 29.45 13.47 27.30
C LEU A 523 30.96 13.67 27.05
N ALA A 524 31.64 12.65 26.57
CA ALA A 524 33.03 12.74 26.15
C ALA A 524 33.17 11.99 24.81
N SER A 525 33.50 12.80 23.80
CA SER A 525 34.09 12.41 22.51
C SER A 525 33.25 11.53 21.56
N LEU A 526 32.37 12.17 20.83
CA LEU A 526 31.98 11.72 19.48
C LEU A 526 33.04 12.21 18.47
N THR A 527 34.21 11.64 18.49
CA THR A 527 35.20 11.69 17.41
C THR A 527 35.66 10.27 17.14
N GLY A 528 34.89 9.57 16.33
CA GLY A 528 35.24 8.24 15.86
C GLY A 528 34.66 8.02 14.49
N GLN A 529 35.45 8.30 13.45
CA GLN A 529 35.12 7.94 12.08
C GLN A 529 35.10 6.42 11.94
N SER A 530 33.95 5.80 12.01
CA SER A 530 33.74 4.44 11.51
C SER A 530 33.41 4.49 10.03
N ARG A 531 34.35 4.13 9.18
CA ARG A 531 34.17 3.94 7.75
C ARG A 531 33.25 2.73 7.52
N LEU A 532 32.00 2.97 7.26
CA LEU A 532 31.09 1.97 6.68
C LEU A 532 31.52 1.69 5.23
N ARG A 533 31.98 0.46 4.97
CA ARG A 533 32.11 -0.05 3.60
C ARG A 533 30.71 -0.41 3.10
N ILE A 534 30.12 0.46 2.30
CA ILE A 534 28.89 0.18 1.58
C ILE A 534 29.25 -0.55 0.29
N THR A 535 28.90 -1.81 0.18
CA THR A 535 28.92 -2.53 -1.10
C THR A 535 27.81 -1.96 -1.98
N ARG A 536 28.18 -1.26 -3.05
CA ARG A 536 27.26 -0.65 -3.99
C ARG A 536 26.63 -1.70 -4.89
N THR A 537 25.34 -1.97 -4.71
CA THR A 537 24.48 -2.44 -5.79
C THR A 537 23.39 -1.39 -5.95
N ALA A 538 23.55 -0.54 -6.96
CA ALA A 538 22.70 0.61 -7.14
C ALA A 538 21.48 0.24 -7.98
N PHE A 539 20.27 0.40 -7.43
CA PHE A 539 19.06 0.64 -8.22
C PHE A 539 18.77 2.14 -8.20
N LEU A 540 18.64 2.71 -9.38
CA LEU A 540 18.40 4.14 -9.63
C LEU A 540 16.95 4.52 -9.35
N PRO A 541 16.67 5.56 -8.55
CA PRO A 541 15.46 6.35 -8.71
C PRO A 541 15.78 7.60 -9.51
N SER A 542 15.19 7.72 -10.68
CA SER A 542 15.22 8.94 -11.48
C SER A 542 14.07 9.85 -11.07
N THR A 543 14.26 10.71 -10.08
CA THR A 543 13.38 11.87 -9.91
C THR A 543 14.03 13.04 -10.63
N VAL A 544 13.48 13.38 -11.78
CA VAL A 544 13.97 14.50 -12.60
C VAL A 544 13.49 15.82 -11.97
N PRO A 545 14.38 16.73 -11.58
CA PRO A 545 14.00 18.03 -10.96
C PRO A 545 13.34 19.02 -11.91
N TRP A 546 13.04 18.63 -13.13
CA TRP A 546 12.64 19.55 -14.22
C TRP A 546 11.29 20.24 -14.05
N PHE A 547 10.38 19.69 -13.26
CA PHE A 547 9.00 20.21 -13.18
C PHE A 547 8.76 21.28 -12.10
N ARG A 548 9.62 21.44 -11.12
CA ARG A 548 9.42 22.45 -10.05
C ARG A 548 9.88 23.87 -10.40
N GLN A 549 10.70 24.05 -11.45
CA GLN A 549 11.25 25.36 -11.80
C GLN A 549 10.38 26.25 -12.69
N ARG A 550 9.28 25.73 -13.26
CA ARG A 550 8.39 26.51 -14.14
C ARG A 550 7.28 27.31 -13.45
N GLN A 551 7.16 27.25 -12.13
CA GLN A 551 6.19 28.08 -11.41
C GLN A 551 6.74 29.44 -10.91
N ARG A 552 8.02 29.72 -11.14
CA ARG A 552 8.56 31.06 -10.92
C ARG A 552 9.16 31.54 -12.25
N GLY A 553 8.46 32.49 -12.86
CA GLY A 553 8.82 33.03 -14.16
C GLY A 553 10.25 33.59 -14.19
N LEU A 554 11.06 33.06 -15.06
CA LEU A 554 12.27 33.70 -15.55
C LEU A 554 12.41 33.41 -17.05
N SER A 555 12.50 34.50 -17.78
CA SER A 555 12.62 34.64 -19.24
C SER A 555 13.91 34.01 -19.80
N PRO A 556 13.91 33.49 -21.03
CA PRO A 556 15.10 32.94 -21.65
C PRO A 556 15.80 34.02 -22.51
N ASN A 557 17.02 34.34 -22.16
CA ASN A 557 18.00 34.91 -23.13
C ASN A 557 19.42 34.77 -22.58
N ARG A 558 20.23 33.93 -23.22
CA ARG A 558 21.65 34.20 -23.55
C ARG A 558 22.25 33.12 -24.45
N THR A 559 22.61 33.56 -25.55
CA THR A 559 23.53 33.28 -26.65
C THR A 559 24.56 32.13 -26.51
N LEU A 560 24.54 31.26 -27.53
CA LEU A 560 25.59 30.31 -27.90
C LEU A 560 26.87 31.00 -28.35
N GLN A 561 28.03 30.58 -27.85
CA GLN A 561 29.31 30.76 -28.54
C GLN A 561 29.95 29.41 -28.85
N GLN A 562 30.33 29.27 -30.12
CA GLN A 562 31.03 28.14 -30.73
C GLN A 562 32.51 28.08 -30.30
N GLY A 563 33.02 26.91 -30.00
CA GLY A 563 34.43 26.65 -29.78
C GLY A 563 34.85 25.27 -30.31
N LYS A 564 35.87 25.25 -31.12
CA LYS A 564 36.38 24.24 -32.05
C LYS A 564 36.80 22.89 -31.45
N ARG A 565 36.66 21.85 -32.30
CA ARG A 565 37.14 20.47 -32.18
C ARG A 565 38.68 20.39 -32.03
N THR A 566 39.12 19.47 -31.15
CA THR A 566 40.31 18.63 -31.39
C THR A 566 40.10 17.27 -30.74
N SER A 567 40.37 16.23 -31.51
CA SER A 567 40.29 14.82 -31.17
C SER A 567 41.44 14.38 -30.27
N ARG A 568 41.16 13.62 -29.21
CA ARG A 568 42.05 12.58 -28.69
C ARG A 568 41.26 11.61 -27.83
N SER A 569 41.34 10.34 -28.19
CA SER A 569 40.86 9.18 -27.49
C SER A 569 41.50 9.04 -26.11
N HIS A 570 40.68 8.96 -25.04
CA HIS A 570 41.07 8.34 -23.80
C HIS A 570 39.78 7.77 -23.14
N ASN A 571 39.82 6.48 -22.86
CA ASN A 571 38.88 5.83 -22.00
C ASN A 571 38.77 6.59 -20.68
N ARG A 572 37.64 7.18 -20.41
CA ARG A 572 37.27 7.69 -19.08
C ARG A 572 36.09 6.89 -18.58
N GLU A 573 36.33 6.10 -17.54
CA GLU A 573 35.30 5.62 -16.65
C GLU A 573 34.55 6.83 -16.07
N TYR A 574 33.28 6.93 -16.36
CA TYR A 574 32.42 7.94 -15.75
C TYR A 574 31.95 7.39 -14.41
N ALA A 575 32.53 7.89 -13.33
CA ALA A 575 31.96 7.77 -12.01
C ALA A 575 30.81 8.78 -11.91
N ILE A 576 29.56 8.29 -11.86
CA ILE A 576 28.40 9.12 -11.55
C ILE A 576 28.22 9.13 -10.05
N GLU A 577 28.45 10.28 -9.44
CA GLU A 577 28.18 10.51 -8.04
C GLU A 577 26.69 10.79 -7.88
N ILE A 578 25.93 9.82 -7.33
CA ILE A 578 24.49 9.96 -7.05
C ILE A 578 24.34 10.22 -5.56
N SER A 579 23.96 11.44 -5.22
CA SER A 579 23.52 11.77 -3.86
C SER A 579 22.07 11.34 -3.67
N TYR A 580 21.86 10.39 -2.76
CA TYR A 580 20.54 9.92 -2.35
C TYR A 580 19.85 10.94 -1.43
N PHE A 581 18.70 11.45 -1.84
CA PHE A 581 17.73 12.08 -0.94
C PHE A 581 16.49 11.20 -0.86
N PRO A 582 16.15 10.64 0.28
CA PRO A 582 14.90 9.90 0.48
C PRO A 582 13.75 10.89 0.75
N LEU A 583 13.11 11.38 -0.31
CA LEU A 583 12.02 12.36 -0.22
C LEU A 583 10.72 11.83 0.42
N ALA A 584 10.50 10.52 0.41
CA ALA A 584 9.24 9.96 0.91
C ALA A 584 9.10 9.94 2.45
N PHE A 585 10.21 10.00 3.19
CA PHE A 585 10.20 9.95 4.66
C PHE A 585 10.53 11.29 5.33
N LEU A 586 11.26 12.17 4.66
CA LEU A 586 11.41 13.56 5.11
C LEU A 586 10.07 14.26 5.25
N ALA A 587 9.11 13.82 4.47
CA ALA A 587 7.77 14.37 4.46
C ALA A 587 6.93 14.06 5.70
N ALA A 588 7.15 12.95 6.36
CA ALA A 588 6.49 12.63 7.63
C ALA A 588 7.25 13.22 8.84
N HIS A 589 8.50 13.61 8.67
CA HIS A 589 9.37 14.02 9.76
C HIS A 589 9.50 15.54 9.93
N GLU A 590 9.47 16.33 8.84
CA GLU A 590 9.53 17.80 8.93
C GLU A 590 8.25 18.45 9.49
N LEU A 591 7.15 17.68 9.61
CA LEU A 591 5.93 18.11 10.28
C LEU A 591 5.96 17.90 11.81
N LEU A 592 7.04 17.28 12.35
CA LEU A 592 7.21 17.07 13.79
C LEU A 592 8.19 18.06 14.43
N GLU A 593 8.80 18.97 13.66
CA GLU A 593 9.69 20.03 14.15
C GLU A 593 9.11 21.45 13.97
N ALA A 594 7.82 21.61 13.62
CA ALA A 594 7.14 22.90 13.57
C ALA A 594 6.02 23.00 14.60
#